data_14c84e48c132234d5d4186c2ffe30566
#
_entry.id   14c84e48c132234d5d4186c2ffe30566
#
_cell.length_a   1.000
_cell.length_b   1.000
_cell.length_c   1.000
_cell.angle_alpha   90.00
_cell.angle_beta   90.00
_cell.angle_gamma   90.00
#
_symmetry.space_group_name_H-M   'P 1'
#
loop_
_entity.id
_entity.type
_entity.pdbx_description
1 polymer ?
#
loop_
_entity_poly.entity_id
_entity_poly.type
_entity_poly.pdbx_seq_one_letter_code
_entity_poly.pdbx_strand_id
1 'polypeptide(L)'
;MDFLGIAAELSQAVLACEPLLRQVRNADATFRPAPGKWSKKEILGHLIDSAANNHQRFVRAAAQGSLDFPGYEQEKMVTAQNPNVASWELLVELWSAYNRYLAYIVGQLPESCEQAQCVIAERPAVTLLWMANDYVEHMKHHLNQIVGNRFPTAYGAKA
;
A
#
# COMPACT_ATOMS: atom_id res chain seq x y z
N MET A 1 14.45 2.15 -11.53
CA MET A 1 14.43 0.99 -10.59
C MET A 1 13.63 -0.09 -11.29
N ASP A 2 14.12 -1.31 -11.33
CA ASP A 2 13.42 -2.47 -11.89
C ASP A 2 12.52 -3.15 -10.85
N PHE A 3 11.78 -4.18 -11.23
CA PHE A 3 10.90 -4.89 -10.30
C PHE A 3 11.63 -5.53 -9.12
N LEU A 4 12.86 -6.01 -9.31
CA LEU A 4 13.64 -6.57 -8.21
C LEU A 4 14.02 -5.50 -7.18
N GLY A 5 14.40 -4.32 -7.64
CA GLY A 5 14.68 -3.19 -6.78
C GLY A 5 13.43 -2.73 -6.01
N ILE A 6 12.26 -2.66 -6.67
CA ILE A 6 10.99 -2.31 -6.03
C ILE A 6 10.59 -3.36 -4.98
N ALA A 7 10.73 -4.64 -5.31
CA ALA A 7 10.45 -5.74 -4.39
C ALA A 7 11.34 -5.71 -3.14
N ALA A 8 12.64 -5.43 -3.33
CA ALA A 8 13.58 -5.27 -2.22
C ALA A 8 13.21 -4.09 -1.32
N GLU A 9 12.85 -2.95 -1.92
CA GLU A 9 12.44 -1.76 -1.18
C GLU A 9 11.14 -1.99 -0.39
N LEU A 10 10.15 -2.64 -1.00
CA LEU A 10 8.90 -3.04 -0.32
C LEU A 10 9.20 -3.96 0.87
N SER A 11 10.04 -4.98 0.67
CA SER A 11 10.44 -5.91 1.74
C SER A 11 11.14 -5.19 2.89
N GLN A 12 12.07 -4.28 2.59
CA GLN A 12 12.78 -3.49 3.59
C GLN A 12 11.84 -2.59 4.38
N ALA A 13 10.89 -1.92 3.71
CA ALA A 13 9.90 -1.07 4.37
C ALA A 13 9.03 -1.89 5.33
N VAL A 14 8.58 -3.08 4.95
CA VAL A 14 7.81 -3.97 5.83
C VAL A 14 8.64 -4.42 7.03
N LEU A 15 9.86 -4.91 6.82
CA LEU A 15 10.76 -5.36 7.90
C LEU A 15 11.09 -4.25 8.89
N ALA A 16 11.28 -3.02 8.41
CA ALA A 16 11.57 -1.88 9.27
C ALA A 16 10.32 -1.39 10.05
N CYS A 17 9.14 -1.47 9.43
CA CYS A 17 7.92 -0.90 10.01
C CYS A 17 7.20 -1.86 10.96
N GLU A 18 7.17 -3.16 10.67
CA GLU A 18 6.41 -4.14 11.47
C GLU A 18 6.75 -4.09 12.97
N PRO A 19 8.02 -4.06 13.41
CA PRO A 19 8.35 -3.95 14.83
C PRO A 19 7.84 -2.65 15.48
N LEU A 20 7.80 -1.55 14.74
CA LEU A 20 7.29 -0.26 15.20
C LEU A 20 5.76 -0.30 15.37
N LEU A 21 5.06 -0.90 14.41
CA LEU A 21 3.61 -1.08 14.48
C LEU A 21 3.21 -1.96 15.68
N ARG A 22 3.96 -3.04 15.94
CA ARG A 22 3.69 -3.93 17.07
C ARG A 22 3.87 -3.26 18.46
N GLN A 23 4.59 -2.14 18.53
CA GLN A 23 4.74 -1.36 19.78
C GLN A 23 3.56 -0.41 20.03
N VAL A 24 2.71 -0.15 19.04
CA VAL A 24 1.54 0.72 19.19
C VAL A 24 0.46 -0.02 19.99
N ARG A 25 -0.03 0.59 21.07
CA ARG A 25 -1.12 0.02 21.85
C ARG A 25 -2.44 0.13 21.10
N ASN A 26 -3.31 -0.86 21.26
CA ASN A 26 -4.61 -0.88 20.56
C ASN A 26 -5.46 0.40 20.81
N ALA A 27 -5.43 0.94 22.03
CA ALA A 27 -6.13 2.19 22.36
C ALA A 27 -5.58 3.39 21.57
N ASP A 28 -4.24 3.51 21.44
CA ASP A 28 -3.57 4.57 20.70
C ASP A 28 -3.81 4.43 19.18
N ALA A 29 -3.98 3.20 18.69
CA ALA A 29 -4.27 2.91 17.31
C ALA A 29 -5.71 3.29 16.91
N THR A 30 -6.64 3.32 17.86
CA THR A 30 -8.06 3.68 17.62
C THR A 30 -8.29 5.20 17.69
N PHE A 31 -7.36 5.96 18.30
CA PHE A 31 -7.50 7.39 18.48
C PHE A 31 -7.37 8.16 17.15
N ARG A 32 -8.33 9.05 16.87
CA ARG A 32 -8.27 10.00 15.75
C ARG A 32 -7.65 11.31 16.23
N PRO A 33 -6.55 11.78 15.62
CA PRO A 33 -5.81 12.96 16.10
C PRO A 33 -6.58 14.28 15.95
N ALA A 34 -7.52 14.37 15.01
CA ALA A 34 -8.38 15.53 14.80
C ALA A 34 -9.67 15.12 14.06
N PRO A 35 -10.73 15.97 14.05
CA PRO A 35 -11.90 15.77 13.22
C PRO A 35 -11.52 15.60 11.74
N GLY A 36 -12.07 14.59 11.08
CA GLY A 36 -11.78 14.28 9.68
C GLY A 36 -10.41 13.63 9.41
N LYS A 37 -9.61 13.35 10.43
CA LYS A 37 -8.36 12.60 10.30
C LYS A 37 -8.59 11.14 10.68
N TRP A 38 -7.95 10.26 9.94
CA TRP A 38 -7.98 8.83 10.20
C TRP A 38 -7.19 8.47 11.46
N SER A 39 -7.66 7.46 12.16
CA SER A 39 -6.89 6.75 13.20
C SER A 39 -5.80 5.89 12.54
N LYS A 40 -4.85 5.40 13.33
CA LYS A 40 -3.82 4.46 12.83
C LYS A 40 -4.44 3.18 12.29
N LYS A 41 -5.54 2.69 12.89
CA LYS A 41 -6.29 1.54 12.39
C LYS A 41 -6.93 1.81 11.02
N GLU A 42 -7.51 2.99 10.83
CA GLU A 42 -8.10 3.38 9.55
C GLU A 42 -7.03 3.52 8.46
N ILE A 43 -5.87 4.09 8.79
CA ILE A 43 -4.73 4.17 7.87
C ILE A 43 -4.24 2.76 7.51
N LEU A 44 -4.06 1.88 8.49
CA LEU A 44 -3.57 0.52 8.21
C LEU A 44 -4.61 -0.32 7.44
N GLY A 45 -5.91 -0.14 7.73
CA GLY A 45 -7.00 -0.74 6.96
C GLY A 45 -7.02 -0.27 5.51
N HIS A 46 -6.79 1.03 5.27
CA HIS A 46 -6.60 1.57 3.93
C HIS A 46 -5.39 0.96 3.21
N LEU A 47 -4.27 0.76 3.91
CA LEU A 47 -3.08 0.12 3.32
C LEU A 47 -3.30 -1.36 2.98
N ILE A 48 -4.09 -2.09 3.76
CA ILE A 48 -4.51 -3.46 3.45
C ILE A 48 -5.38 -3.48 2.18
N ASP A 49 -6.33 -2.57 2.08
CA ASP A 49 -7.19 -2.42 0.91
C ASP A 49 -6.39 -2.03 -0.34
N SER A 50 -5.46 -1.10 -0.19
CA SER A 50 -4.51 -0.72 -1.24
C SER A 50 -3.68 -1.91 -1.72
N ALA A 51 -3.19 -2.75 -0.80
CA ALA A 51 -2.46 -3.98 -1.13
C ALA A 51 -3.32 -4.95 -1.95
N ALA A 52 -4.57 -5.16 -1.56
CA ALA A 52 -5.50 -6.05 -2.26
C ALA A 52 -5.79 -5.58 -3.69
N ASN A 53 -6.04 -4.29 -3.88
CA ASN A 53 -6.26 -3.70 -5.20
C ASN A 53 -5.00 -3.78 -6.08
N ASN A 54 -3.84 -3.44 -5.54
CA ASN A 54 -2.59 -3.45 -6.30
C ASN A 54 -2.10 -4.87 -6.61
N HIS A 55 -2.37 -5.85 -5.75
CA HIS A 55 -2.17 -7.27 -6.08
C HIS A 55 -2.91 -7.63 -7.37
N GLN A 56 -4.20 -7.34 -7.45
CA GLN A 56 -4.99 -7.64 -8.65
C GLN A 56 -4.49 -6.89 -9.88
N ARG A 57 -4.10 -5.62 -9.71
CA ARG A 57 -3.56 -4.80 -10.79
C ARG A 57 -2.26 -5.38 -11.34
N PHE A 58 -1.30 -5.71 -10.50
CA PHE A 58 0.02 -6.22 -10.92
C PHE A 58 -0.10 -7.55 -11.66
N VAL A 59 -0.82 -8.51 -11.07
CA VAL A 59 -0.95 -9.83 -11.66
C VAL A 59 -1.74 -9.79 -12.98
N ARG A 60 -2.82 -9.00 -13.05
CA ARG A 60 -3.62 -8.87 -14.27
C ARG A 60 -2.86 -8.15 -15.38
N ALA A 61 -2.16 -7.05 -15.06
CA ALA A 61 -1.35 -6.33 -16.04
C ALA A 61 -0.26 -7.23 -16.64
N ALA A 62 0.45 -7.99 -15.79
CA ALA A 62 1.47 -8.91 -16.25
C ALA A 62 0.92 -10.06 -17.11
N ALA A 63 -0.23 -10.62 -16.73
CA ALA A 63 -0.86 -11.72 -17.44
C ALA A 63 -1.48 -11.30 -18.79
N GLN A 64 -1.96 -10.07 -18.91
CA GLN A 64 -2.71 -9.58 -20.07
C GLN A 64 -1.89 -8.66 -20.99
N GLY A 65 -0.72 -8.18 -20.54
CA GLY A 65 0.11 -7.20 -21.26
C GLY A 65 -0.40 -5.76 -21.16
N SER A 66 -1.59 -5.54 -20.61
CA SER A 66 -2.20 -4.24 -20.34
C SER A 66 -3.25 -4.37 -19.24
N LEU A 67 -3.69 -3.24 -18.68
CA LEU A 67 -4.71 -3.23 -17.64
C LEU A 67 -5.67 -2.05 -17.83
N ASP A 68 -6.95 -2.34 -17.80
CA ASP A 68 -8.01 -1.38 -17.48
C ASP A 68 -8.71 -1.85 -16.21
N PHE A 69 -8.64 -1.04 -15.15
CA PHE A 69 -9.09 -1.43 -13.82
C PHE A 69 -9.88 -0.30 -13.15
N PRO A 70 -10.99 -0.62 -12.49
CA PRO A 70 -11.79 0.41 -11.82
C PRO A 70 -11.02 1.09 -10.70
N GLY A 71 -11.31 2.38 -10.49
CA GLY A 71 -10.94 3.08 -9.27
C GLY A 71 -11.84 2.68 -8.10
N TYR A 72 -11.50 3.17 -6.91
CA TYR A 72 -12.34 3.03 -5.72
C TYR A 72 -12.26 4.28 -4.84
N GLU A 73 -13.34 4.53 -4.10
CA GLU A 73 -13.43 5.65 -3.16
C GLU A 73 -12.91 5.20 -1.79
N GLN A 74 -11.65 5.50 -1.50
CA GLN A 74 -10.93 5.02 -0.32
C GLN A 74 -11.66 5.31 1.01
N GLU A 75 -12.29 6.48 1.16
CA GLU A 75 -13.00 6.83 2.39
C GLU A 75 -14.25 5.95 2.60
N LYS A 76 -14.98 5.65 1.52
CA LYS A 76 -16.12 4.73 1.59
C LYS A 76 -15.69 3.31 1.91
N MET A 77 -14.56 2.86 1.35
CA MET A 77 -14.00 1.53 1.62
C MET A 77 -13.57 1.40 3.08
N VAL A 78 -12.83 2.38 3.61
CA VAL A 78 -12.44 2.41 5.03
C VAL A 78 -13.66 2.44 5.94
N THR A 79 -14.67 3.24 5.60
CA THR A 79 -15.92 3.32 6.39
C THR A 79 -16.65 1.98 6.39
N ALA A 80 -16.78 1.33 5.24
CA ALA A 80 -17.48 0.04 5.12
C ALA A 80 -16.77 -1.10 5.86
N GLN A 81 -15.44 -1.12 5.86
CA GLN A 81 -14.64 -2.13 6.56
C GLN A 81 -14.58 -1.89 8.08
N ASN A 82 -14.78 -0.65 8.52
CA ASN A 82 -14.75 -0.24 9.93
C ASN A 82 -13.55 -0.81 10.73
N PRO A 83 -12.29 -0.53 10.32
CA PRO A 83 -11.11 -1.14 10.93
C PRO A 83 -10.91 -0.77 12.41
N ASN A 84 -11.60 0.26 12.91
CA ASN A 84 -11.52 0.66 14.32
C ASN A 84 -12.06 -0.41 15.29
N VAL A 85 -12.92 -1.31 14.85
CA VAL A 85 -13.42 -2.42 15.69
C VAL A 85 -12.53 -3.67 15.62
N ALA A 86 -11.67 -3.78 14.62
CA ALA A 86 -10.70 -4.86 14.53
C ALA A 86 -9.59 -4.72 15.60
N SER A 87 -8.95 -5.81 16.00
CA SER A 87 -7.76 -5.73 16.82
C SER A 87 -6.60 -5.13 16.02
N TRP A 88 -5.76 -4.32 16.68
CA TRP A 88 -4.55 -3.77 16.05
C TRP A 88 -3.60 -4.86 15.58
N GLU A 89 -3.44 -5.91 16.39
CA GLU A 89 -2.60 -7.06 16.07
C GLU A 89 -3.03 -7.74 14.76
N LEU A 90 -4.32 -8.02 14.60
CA LEU A 90 -4.86 -8.60 13.36
C LEU A 90 -4.53 -7.75 12.12
N LEU A 91 -4.70 -6.43 12.23
CA LEU A 91 -4.40 -5.52 11.13
C LEU A 91 -2.91 -5.51 10.78
N VAL A 92 -2.03 -5.50 11.80
CA VAL A 92 -0.57 -5.54 11.60
C VAL A 92 -0.14 -6.87 10.97
N GLU A 93 -0.66 -7.99 11.45
CA GLU A 93 -0.35 -9.32 10.90
C GLU A 93 -0.77 -9.44 9.43
N LEU A 94 -2.00 -9.03 9.12
CA LEU A 94 -2.51 -9.09 7.74
C LEU A 94 -1.71 -8.16 6.82
N TRP A 95 -1.50 -6.90 7.23
CA TRP A 95 -0.72 -5.94 6.46
C TRP A 95 0.69 -6.45 6.17
N SER A 96 1.38 -6.95 7.19
CA SER A 96 2.76 -7.44 7.09
C SER A 96 2.84 -8.67 6.18
N ALA A 97 2.00 -9.68 6.42
CA ALA A 97 1.99 -10.91 5.61
C ALA A 97 1.64 -10.62 4.14
N TYR A 98 0.64 -9.74 3.91
CA TYR A 98 0.21 -9.42 2.56
C TYR A 98 1.29 -8.66 1.78
N ASN A 99 1.93 -7.68 2.40
CA ASN A 99 3.00 -6.91 1.74
C ASN A 99 4.27 -7.74 1.49
N ARG A 100 4.60 -8.70 2.36
CA ARG A 100 5.65 -9.69 2.07
C ARG A 100 5.31 -10.53 0.84
N TYR A 101 4.07 -10.95 0.71
CA TYR A 101 3.63 -11.69 -0.48
C TYR A 101 3.62 -10.80 -1.73
N LEU A 102 3.20 -9.54 -1.62
CA LEU A 102 3.29 -8.60 -2.74
C LEU A 102 4.74 -8.34 -3.19
N ALA A 103 5.66 -8.21 -2.26
CA ALA A 103 7.08 -8.08 -2.59
C ALA A 103 7.60 -9.31 -3.37
N TYR A 104 7.18 -10.52 -2.94
CA TYR A 104 7.48 -11.74 -3.69
C TYR A 104 6.89 -11.67 -5.12
N ILE A 105 5.60 -11.31 -5.26
CA ILE A 105 4.94 -11.21 -6.57
C ILE A 105 5.69 -10.22 -7.48
N VAL A 106 5.94 -9.00 -7.00
CA VAL A 106 6.63 -7.95 -7.78
C VAL A 106 8.01 -8.44 -8.23
N GLY A 107 8.75 -9.12 -7.36
CA GLY A 107 10.05 -9.68 -7.70
C GLY A 107 10.01 -10.85 -8.70
N GLN A 108 8.84 -11.46 -8.96
CA GLN A 108 8.67 -12.50 -9.97
C GLN A 108 8.11 -11.96 -11.31
N LEU A 109 7.75 -10.68 -11.38
CA LEU A 109 7.24 -10.10 -12.62
C LEU A 109 8.35 -10.06 -13.67
N PRO A 110 8.08 -10.53 -14.91
CA PRO A 110 9.08 -10.50 -15.97
C PRO A 110 9.33 -9.07 -16.46
N GLU A 111 10.59 -8.75 -16.79
CA GLU A 111 11.00 -7.45 -17.35
C GLU A 111 10.15 -7.06 -18.57
N SER A 112 9.74 -8.04 -19.37
CA SER A 112 8.91 -7.82 -20.57
C SER A 112 7.56 -7.14 -20.28
N CYS A 113 7.05 -7.18 -19.04
CA CYS A 113 5.79 -6.52 -18.68
C CYS A 113 5.98 -5.13 -18.03
N GLU A 114 7.20 -4.64 -17.85
CA GLU A 114 7.47 -3.32 -17.27
C GLU A 114 6.71 -2.18 -17.94
N GLN A 115 6.63 -2.24 -19.27
CA GLN A 115 5.99 -1.22 -20.10
C GLN A 115 4.49 -1.48 -20.34
N ALA A 116 3.90 -2.50 -19.72
CA ALA A 116 2.47 -2.78 -19.83
C ALA A 116 1.67 -1.54 -19.40
N GLN A 117 0.76 -1.08 -20.29
CA GLN A 117 -0.01 0.14 -20.05
C GLN A 117 -1.18 -0.15 -19.11
N CYS A 118 -1.25 0.61 -18.03
CA CYS A 118 -2.26 0.47 -16.99
C CYS A 118 -3.11 1.73 -16.89
N VAL A 119 -4.41 1.59 -17.10
CA VAL A 119 -5.41 2.64 -16.91
C VAL A 119 -6.21 2.31 -15.64
N ILE A 120 -6.23 3.22 -14.67
CA ILE A 120 -7.01 3.07 -13.44
C ILE A 120 -8.10 4.13 -13.41
N ALA A 121 -9.34 3.70 -13.47
CA ALA A 121 -10.47 4.56 -13.74
C ALA A 121 -10.25 5.32 -15.08
N GLU A 122 -10.59 6.59 -15.14
CA GLU A 122 -10.41 7.43 -16.34
C GLU A 122 -9.09 8.25 -16.31
N ARG A 123 -8.09 7.80 -15.52
CA ARG A 123 -6.82 8.51 -15.41
C ARG A 123 -5.90 8.18 -16.60
N PRO A 124 -4.94 9.07 -16.91
CA PRO A 124 -3.92 8.77 -17.93
C PRO A 124 -3.23 7.44 -17.65
N ALA A 125 -2.92 6.70 -18.71
CA ALA A 125 -2.19 5.44 -18.61
C ALA A 125 -0.80 5.65 -18.01
N VAL A 126 -0.39 4.70 -17.15
CA VAL A 126 0.95 4.60 -16.59
C VAL A 126 1.52 3.22 -16.89
N THR A 127 2.83 3.04 -16.78
CA THR A 127 3.45 1.71 -16.93
C THR A 127 3.25 0.88 -15.67
N LEU A 128 3.26 -0.45 -15.80
CA LEU A 128 3.22 -1.36 -14.67
C LEU A 128 4.38 -1.11 -13.70
N LEU A 129 5.58 -0.87 -14.24
CA LEU A 129 6.76 -0.53 -13.42
C LEU A 129 6.53 0.73 -12.59
N TRP A 130 6.00 1.79 -13.21
CA TRP A 130 5.65 3.02 -12.50
C TRP A 130 4.61 2.75 -11.40
N MET A 131 3.57 1.98 -11.72
CA MET A 131 2.48 1.67 -10.76
C MET A 131 2.99 0.87 -9.56
N ALA A 132 3.92 -0.07 -9.77
CA ALA A 132 4.54 -0.83 -8.68
C ALA A 132 5.40 0.08 -7.78
N ASN A 133 6.17 1.00 -8.37
CA ASN A 133 6.95 1.98 -7.60
C ASN A 133 6.05 2.95 -6.82
N ASP A 134 5.00 3.47 -7.46
CA ASP A 134 4.03 4.38 -6.84
C ASP A 134 3.33 3.73 -5.63
N TYR A 135 3.04 2.43 -5.72
CA TYR A 135 2.50 1.66 -4.59
C TYR A 135 3.41 1.71 -3.35
N VAL A 136 4.72 1.51 -3.52
CA VAL A 136 5.69 1.54 -2.41
C VAL A 136 5.77 2.95 -1.81
N GLU A 137 5.84 3.97 -2.66
CA GLU A 137 5.87 5.37 -2.22
C GLU A 137 4.60 5.77 -1.46
N HIS A 138 3.43 5.37 -1.96
CA HIS A 138 2.14 5.57 -1.30
C HIS A 138 2.09 4.88 0.07
N MET A 139 2.54 3.63 0.14
CA MET A 139 2.61 2.89 1.41
C MET A 139 3.50 3.59 2.43
N LYS A 140 4.70 4.01 2.04
CA LYS A 140 5.63 4.75 2.92
C LYS A 140 5.03 6.04 3.45
N HIS A 141 4.34 6.79 2.58
CA HIS A 141 3.65 8.02 2.97
C HIS A 141 2.67 7.77 4.13
N HIS A 142 1.83 6.76 3.99
CA HIS A 142 0.85 6.43 5.03
C HIS A 142 1.48 5.80 6.28
N LEU A 143 2.54 5.00 6.14
CA LEU A 143 3.29 4.49 7.29
C LEU A 143 3.90 5.63 8.11
N ASN A 144 4.40 6.68 7.47
CA ASN A 144 4.91 7.87 8.15
C ASN A 144 3.84 8.56 9.02
N GLN A 145 2.57 8.49 8.65
CA GLN A 145 1.46 9.01 9.47
C GLN A 145 1.24 8.18 10.74
N ILE A 146 1.64 6.89 10.74
CA ILE A 146 1.49 5.99 11.89
C ILE A 146 2.69 6.06 12.82
N VAL A 147 3.92 5.96 12.25
CA VAL A 147 5.17 5.77 13.01
C VAL A 147 6.09 7.00 13.03
N GLY A 148 5.64 8.13 12.45
CA GLY A 148 6.47 9.33 12.24
C GLY A 148 7.32 9.22 10.98
N ASN A 149 7.98 10.31 10.60
CA ASN A 149 8.76 10.43 9.36
C ASN A 149 10.01 9.52 9.35
N ARG A 150 9.81 8.23 9.17
CA ARG A 150 10.86 7.20 9.15
C ARG A 150 11.28 6.81 7.75
N PHE A 151 10.39 6.99 6.77
CA PHE A 151 10.59 6.53 5.39
C PHE A 151 10.69 7.75 4.46
N PRO A 152 11.82 7.93 3.75
CA PRO A 152 11.86 8.88 2.63
C PRO A 152 10.80 8.51 1.59
N THR A 153 10.02 9.48 1.12
CA THR A 153 8.99 9.28 0.10
C THR A 153 8.80 10.53 -0.74
N ALA A 154 8.49 10.35 -2.02
CA ALA A 154 8.09 11.42 -2.91
C ALA A 154 6.68 11.97 -2.62
N TYR A 155 5.84 11.20 -1.92
CA TYR A 155 4.51 11.64 -1.45
C TYR A 155 4.66 12.65 -0.31
N GLY A 156 4.03 13.81 -0.43
CA GLY A 156 4.08 14.86 0.60
C GLY A 156 5.14 15.93 0.38
N ALA A 157 5.99 15.80 -0.64
CA ALA A 157 6.87 16.92 -1.08
C ALA A 157 6.12 17.98 -1.89
N LYS A 158 4.82 17.82 -2.10
CA LYS A 158 3.93 18.82 -2.71
C LYS A 158 3.11 19.47 -1.59
N ALA A 159 3.70 20.41 -0.90
CA ALA A 159 2.99 21.45 -0.16
C ALA A 159 2.69 22.61 -1.10
#